data_44000f8a2c2c9fc08d4ca9d136162002
#
_entry.id   44000f8a2c2c9fc08d4ca9d136162002
#
_cell.length_a   1.000
_cell.length_b   1.000
_cell.length_c   1.000
_cell.angle_alpha   90.00
_cell.angle_beta   90.00
_cell.angle_gamma   90.00
#
_symmetry.space_group_name_H-M   'P 1'
#
loop_
_entity.id
_entity.type
_entity.pdbx_description
1 polymer ?
#
loop_
_entity_poly.entity_id
_entity_poly.type
_entity_poly.pdbx_seq_one_letter_code
_entity_poly.pdbx_strand_id
1 'polypeptide(L)'
;MFGRAAPWHWTPSWCTRIDMNGNGREAIVVVGAGIVGVCTAWHLLRRGADVTLIDRDEPGLGCSYGNAGALSSGSVAPLAMPGVMRDALTMLLDPAAPLRIPLPYLPKAAPWLRRFVRASEPNEVRRIAQVLSTLLAHSIEKHVEILGEIGASDIVRRSGQLYLYPDEKSLRKDAMSWMLREEHGVRVNRLGRGDILALEPEVGPDYTIGVFTPDQGMSVNPYRQVTAIASDFARRGGRIVRDRITAIEVSAADRVAAARGESASYPCDHAVICAGAWSAQLLADLGYALPLESQRGYHVVISSPGIVTARPVIAADRKVFLTPMEDGLRVAGTVEFGGLARPPSRRRAEFLVRDVSRVFPRARVPAEWSPWMGHRPCFPDSLPVMGPSRHRGLWFNFGHGHLGLTMSATSGDVLARAICGEPSNIDLAPLSFARFGRH
;
A
#
# COMPACT_ATOMS: atom_id res chain seq x y z
N MET A 1 -27.72 25.43 -1.92
CA MET A 1 -28.46 24.23 -2.41
C MET A 1 -27.48 23.34 -3.12
N PHE A 2 -26.92 22.35 -2.42
CA PHE A 2 -26.04 21.37 -3.04
C PHE A 2 -26.90 20.20 -3.51
N GLY A 3 -26.99 20.04 -4.82
CA GLY A 3 -27.70 18.92 -5.44
C GLY A 3 -27.01 17.61 -5.05
N ARG A 4 -27.81 16.66 -4.50
CA ARG A 4 -27.38 15.27 -4.28
C ARG A 4 -27.06 14.66 -5.64
N ALA A 5 -25.77 14.37 -5.91
CA ALA A 5 -25.38 13.54 -7.03
C ALA A 5 -26.02 12.15 -6.86
N ALA A 6 -26.72 11.67 -7.88
CA ALA A 6 -27.27 10.33 -7.91
C ALA A 6 -26.12 9.30 -7.81
N PRO A 7 -26.29 8.18 -7.07
CA PRO A 7 -25.26 7.16 -6.97
C PRO A 7 -25.04 6.52 -8.35
N TRP A 8 -23.82 6.63 -8.87
CA TRP A 8 -23.40 5.97 -10.10
C TRP A 8 -23.29 4.47 -9.86
N HIS A 9 -24.23 3.70 -10.39
CA HIS A 9 -24.20 2.23 -10.35
C HIS A 9 -23.46 1.70 -11.58
N TRP A 10 -22.13 1.63 -11.55
CA TRP A 10 -21.40 0.78 -12.49
C TRP A 10 -21.25 -0.62 -11.89
N THR A 11 -22.30 -1.41 -12.02
CA THR A 11 -22.24 -2.86 -11.85
C THR A 11 -22.28 -3.48 -13.23
N PRO A 12 -21.31 -4.35 -13.61
CA PRO A 12 -21.47 -5.16 -14.81
C PRO A 12 -22.82 -5.87 -14.76
N SER A 13 -23.49 -6.04 -15.89
CA SER A 13 -24.83 -6.64 -16.00
C SER A 13 -24.95 -8.06 -15.40
N TRP A 14 -23.82 -8.68 -15.05
CA TRP A 14 -23.71 -9.99 -14.40
C TRP A 14 -23.45 -9.91 -12.89
N CYS A 15 -23.24 -8.74 -12.32
CA CYS A 15 -23.04 -8.58 -10.88
C CYS A 15 -24.39 -8.81 -10.15
N THR A 16 -24.80 -10.07 -10.05
CA THR A 16 -25.92 -10.50 -9.22
C THR A 16 -25.49 -10.45 -7.77
N ARG A 17 -26.35 -9.98 -6.88
CA ARG A 17 -26.15 -10.09 -5.42
C ARG A 17 -25.81 -11.53 -5.09
N ILE A 18 -24.81 -11.73 -4.24
CA ILE A 18 -24.62 -13.00 -3.56
C ILE A 18 -25.92 -13.28 -2.82
N ASP A 19 -26.60 -14.38 -3.19
CA ASP A 19 -27.82 -14.77 -2.50
C ASP A 19 -27.45 -15.39 -1.14
N MET A 20 -27.29 -14.53 -0.15
CA MET A 20 -26.95 -14.92 1.22
C MET A 20 -28.10 -15.70 1.91
N ASN A 21 -29.27 -15.77 1.30
CA ASN A 21 -30.46 -16.46 1.83
C ASN A 21 -30.71 -17.83 1.18
N GLY A 22 -29.94 -18.19 0.14
CA GLY A 22 -29.98 -19.52 -0.47
C GLY A 22 -29.31 -20.58 0.39
N ASN A 23 -29.73 -21.84 0.31
CA ASN A 23 -29.22 -22.99 1.10
C ASN A 23 -27.75 -23.37 0.88
N GLY A 24 -26.94 -22.57 0.18
CA GLY A 24 -25.49 -22.73 -0.03
C GLY A 24 -24.80 -21.37 0.05
N ARG A 25 -23.89 -21.21 1.03
CA ARG A 25 -22.99 -20.05 1.07
C ARG A 25 -22.04 -20.12 -0.12
N GLU A 26 -21.94 -19.02 -0.89
CA GLU A 26 -20.96 -18.95 -1.98
C GLU A 26 -19.54 -19.06 -1.41
N ALA A 27 -18.74 -19.95 -2.00
CA ALA A 27 -17.37 -20.18 -1.62
C ALA A 27 -16.46 -19.12 -2.23
N ILE A 28 -15.75 -18.39 -1.39
CA ILE A 28 -14.84 -17.32 -1.81
C ILE A 28 -13.40 -17.70 -1.47
N VAL A 29 -12.53 -17.71 -2.48
CA VAL A 29 -11.09 -17.85 -2.29
C VAL A 29 -10.42 -16.49 -2.41
N VAL A 30 -9.71 -16.07 -1.36
CA VAL A 30 -8.84 -14.88 -1.37
C VAL A 30 -7.40 -15.32 -1.54
N VAL A 31 -6.75 -14.91 -2.62
CA VAL A 31 -5.36 -15.27 -2.96
C VAL A 31 -4.41 -14.17 -2.52
N GLY A 32 -3.58 -14.48 -1.52
CA GLY A 32 -2.62 -13.56 -0.92
C GLY A 32 -3.01 -13.13 0.50
N ALA A 33 -2.22 -13.51 1.51
CA ALA A 33 -2.42 -13.19 2.92
C ALA A 33 -1.54 -12.02 3.42
N GLY A 34 -1.22 -11.07 2.54
CA GLY A 34 -0.76 -9.74 2.94
C GLY A 34 -1.88 -8.94 3.60
N ILE A 35 -1.59 -7.75 4.13
CA ILE A 35 -2.58 -6.92 4.85
C ILE A 35 -3.85 -6.65 4.03
N VAL A 36 -3.73 -6.47 2.71
CA VAL A 36 -4.89 -6.22 1.83
C VAL A 36 -5.79 -7.46 1.75
N GLY A 37 -5.20 -8.65 1.54
CA GLY A 37 -5.98 -9.89 1.46
C GLY A 37 -6.61 -10.27 2.79
N VAL A 38 -5.87 -10.12 3.89
CA VAL A 38 -6.40 -10.40 5.24
C VAL A 38 -7.56 -9.48 5.59
N CYS A 39 -7.46 -8.17 5.33
CA CYS A 39 -8.58 -7.24 5.54
C CYS A 39 -9.77 -7.58 4.64
N THR A 40 -9.53 -7.94 3.37
CA THR A 40 -10.60 -8.34 2.44
C THR A 40 -11.32 -9.60 2.92
N ALA A 41 -10.57 -10.64 3.29
CA ALA A 41 -11.10 -11.90 3.81
C ALA A 41 -11.90 -11.69 5.10
N TRP A 42 -11.39 -10.86 6.01
CA TRP A 42 -12.05 -10.53 7.27
C TRP A 42 -13.40 -9.82 7.04
N HIS A 43 -13.42 -8.84 6.13
CA HIS A 43 -14.66 -8.13 5.80
C HIS A 43 -15.71 -9.00 5.08
N LEU A 44 -15.25 -9.93 4.22
CA LEU A 44 -16.15 -10.91 3.57
C LEU A 44 -16.75 -11.88 4.59
N LEU A 45 -15.92 -12.42 5.50
CA LEU A 45 -16.37 -13.32 6.55
C LEU A 45 -17.40 -12.66 7.48
N ARG A 46 -17.17 -11.40 7.87
CA ARG A 46 -18.13 -10.62 8.68
C ARG A 46 -19.49 -10.46 7.99
N ARG A 47 -19.53 -10.56 6.65
CA ARG A 47 -20.76 -10.52 5.84
C ARG A 47 -21.37 -11.88 5.62
N GLY A 48 -20.84 -12.92 6.29
CA GLY A 48 -21.39 -14.27 6.27
C GLY A 48 -20.94 -15.14 5.09
N ALA A 49 -19.96 -14.70 4.28
CA ALA A 49 -19.39 -15.53 3.21
C ALA A 49 -18.58 -16.71 3.77
N ASP A 50 -18.48 -17.80 3.02
CA ASP A 50 -17.55 -18.91 3.31
C ASP A 50 -16.20 -18.57 2.65
N VAL A 51 -15.17 -18.20 3.45
CA VAL A 51 -13.95 -17.62 2.94
C VAL A 51 -12.75 -18.50 3.26
N THR A 52 -11.97 -18.83 2.21
CA THR A 52 -10.65 -19.44 2.32
C THR A 52 -9.57 -18.43 1.87
N LEU A 53 -8.66 -18.08 2.77
CA LEU A 53 -7.51 -17.24 2.53
C LEU A 53 -6.29 -18.13 2.24
N ILE A 54 -5.66 -17.94 1.07
CA ILE A 54 -4.55 -18.80 0.61
C ILE A 54 -3.32 -17.95 0.32
N ASP A 55 -2.18 -18.33 0.88
CA ASP A 55 -0.87 -17.76 0.55
C ASP A 55 0.19 -18.86 0.55
N ARG A 56 1.27 -18.66 -0.19
CA ARG A 56 2.45 -19.55 -0.18
C ARG A 56 3.20 -19.49 1.15
N ASP A 57 3.11 -18.36 1.85
CA ASP A 57 3.78 -18.08 3.12
C ASP A 57 2.73 -17.90 4.25
N GLU A 58 3.18 -17.85 5.49
CA GLU A 58 2.34 -17.44 6.61
C GLU A 58 1.81 -16.02 6.44
N PRO A 59 0.62 -15.68 6.98
CA PRO A 59 0.05 -14.34 6.85
C PRO A 59 1.01 -13.23 7.26
N GLY A 60 1.15 -12.22 6.40
CA GLY A 60 1.93 -11.02 6.67
C GLY A 60 3.41 -11.09 6.29
N LEU A 61 3.99 -12.24 5.98
CA LEU A 61 5.44 -12.37 5.71
C LEU A 61 5.90 -11.73 4.39
N GLY A 62 4.98 -11.30 3.53
CA GLY A 62 5.31 -10.56 2.32
C GLY A 62 5.66 -9.09 2.59
N CYS A 63 5.25 -8.20 1.68
CA CYS A 63 5.56 -6.76 1.75
C CYS A 63 4.99 -6.07 3.02
N SER A 64 3.99 -6.66 3.66
CA SER A 64 3.39 -6.17 4.90
C SER A 64 4.32 -6.25 6.08
N TYR A 65 5.14 -7.31 6.19
CA TYR A 65 6.14 -7.49 7.26
C TYR A 65 7.07 -6.29 7.37
N GLY A 66 7.61 -5.85 6.26
CA GLY A 66 8.60 -4.78 6.21
C GLY A 66 8.05 -3.40 5.92
N ASN A 67 6.75 -3.18 6.09
CA ASN A 67 6.18 -1.86 5.90
C ASN A 67 6.76 -0.84 6.88
N ALA A 68 6.88 0.41 6.44
CA ALA A 68 7.38 1.53 7.25
C ALA A 68 6.47 1.91 8.43
N GLY A 69 5.31 1.29 8.55
CA GLY A 69 4.35 1.52 9.63
C GLY A 69 3.62 2.87 9.59
N ALA A 70 3.95 3.76 8.70
CA ALA A 70 3.25 5.03 8.55
C ALA A 70 1.84 4.80 7.98
N LEU A 71 0.82 5.26 8.69
CA LEU A 71 -0.57 5.33 8.22
C LEU A 71 -0.82 6.74 7.71
N SER A 72 -0.66 6.92 6.41
CA SER A 72 -0.58 8.21 5.74
C SER A 72 -1.88 8.54 5.01
N SER A 73 -2.96 8.77 5.75
CA SER A 73 -4.29 9.11 5.20
C SER A 73 -4.29 10.39 4.37
N GLY A 74 -3.32 11.27 4.57
CA GLY A 74 -3.13 12.48 3.78
C GLY A 74 -2.23 12.32 2.55
N SER A 75 -1.76 11.13 2.19
CA SER A 75 -0.88 10.93 1.02
C SER A 75 -1.64 10.86 -0.29
N VAL A 76 -2.44 11.89 -0.58
CA VAL A 76 -3.27 11.99 -1.78
C VAL A 76 -2.47 12.35 -3.04
N ALA A 77 -1.29 12.97 -2.91
CA ALA A 77 -0.43 13.26 -4.04
C ALA A 77 0.19 11.98 -4.62
N PRO A 78 0.02 11.70 -5.93
CA PRO A 78 0.60 10.51 -6.55
C PRO A 78 2.13 10.59 -6.62
N LEU A 79 2.79 9.46 -6.87
CA LEU A 79 4.25 9.45 -7.10
C LEU A 79 4.64 10.17 -8.39
N ALA A 80 3.79 10.12 -9.40
CA ALA A 80 3.98 10.78 -10.69
C ALA A 80 3.60 12.25 -10.59
N MET A 81 4.47 13.08 -10.03
CA MET A 81 4.28 14.54 -9.96
C MET A 81 4.90 15.25 -11.17
N PRO A 82 4.40 16.44 -11.56
CA PRO A 82 5.01 17.25 -12.60
C PRO A 82 6.50 17.50 -12.30
N GLY A 83 7.36 17.33 -13.32
CA GLY A 83 8.82 17.46 -13.15
C GLY A 83 9.54 16.20 -12.69
N VAL A 84 8.83 15.13 -12.31
CA VAL A 84 9.42 13.88 -11.81
C VAL A 84 10.48 13.28 -12.73
N MET A 85 10.37 13.46 -14.05
CA MET A 85 11.39 12.95 -14.99
C MET A 85 12.71 13.69 -14.88
N ARG A 86 12.69 15.00 -14.66
CA ARG A 86 13.90 15.78 -14.44
C ARG A 86 14.61 15.32 -13.16
N ASP A 87 13.83 15.12 -12.10
CA ASP A 87 14.35 14.63 -10.83
C ASP A 87 14.87 13.19 -10.95
N ALA A 88 14.15 12.32 -11.67
CA ALA A 88 14.56 10.95 -11.91
C ALA A 88 15.90 10.87 -12.66
N LEU A 89 16.12 11.70 -13.68
CA LEU A 89 17.39 11.73 -14.42
C LEU A 89 18.55 12.14 -13.52
N THR A 90 18.37 13.16 -12.67
CA THR A 90 19.40 13.55 -11.70
C THR A 90 19.67 12.46 -10.67
N MET A 91 18.63 11.76 -10.20
CA MET A 91 18.76 10.64 -9.27
C MET A 91 19.45 9.42 -9.87
N LEU A 92 19.29 9.15 -11.17
CA LEU A 92 19.95 8.01 -11.83
C LEU A 92 21.47 8.19 -11.91
N LEU A 93 21.96 9.42 -11.90
CA LEU A 93 23.39 9.75 -11.91
C LEU A 93 24.04 9.64 -10.51
N ASP A 94 23.26 9.71 -9.45
CA ASP A 94 23.75 9.58 -8.07
C ASP A 94 23.53 8.15 -7.53
N PRO A 95 24.62 7.40 -7.27
CA PRO A 95 24.52 6.05 -6.69
C PRO A 95 23.85 6.00 -5.32
N ALA A 96 23.83 7.12 -4.58
CA ALA A 96 23.23 7.26 -3.25
C ALA A 96 21.76 7.73 -3.30
N ALA A 97 21.25 8.08 -4.49
CA ALA A 97 19.88 8.53 -4.63
C ALA A 97 18.85 7.48 -4.19
N PRO A 98 17.67 7.93 -3.73
CA PRO A 98 16.59 7.01 -3.33
C PRO A 98 16.11 6.11 -4.48
N LEU A 99 16.18 6.58 -5.74
CA LEU A 99 15.76 5.82 -6.93
C LEU A 99 16.94 5.10 -7.61
N ARG A 100 16.74 3.82 -7.96
CA ARG A 100 17.68 3.02 -8.75
C ARG A 100 16.97 2.22 -9.84
N ILE A 101 17.41 2.39 -11.09
CA ILE A 101 17.00 1.54 -12.21
C ILE A 101 18.29 0.98 -12.84
N PRO A 102 18.57 -0.33 -12.72
CA PRO A 102 19.72 -0.94 -13.38
C PRO A 102 19.61 -0.81 -14.89
N LEU A 103 20.71 -0.45 -15.57
CA LEU A 103 20.72 -0.27 -17.03
C LEU A 103 20.14 -1.46 -17.81
N PRO A 104 20.47 -2.73 -17.49
CA PRO A 104 19.88 -3.88 -18.18
C PRO A 104 18.36 -4.02 -17.98
N TYR A 105 17.79 -3.36 -16.95
CA TYR A 105 16.36 -3.41 -16.67
C TYR A 105 15.57 -2.30 -17.38
N LEU A 106 16.24 -1.26 -17.89
CA LEU A 106 15.59 -0.11 -18.54
C LEU A 106 14.64 -0.49 -19.69
N PRO A 107 15.00 -1.41 -20.62
CA PRO A 107 14.07 -1.79 -21.70
C PRO A 107 12.76 -2.38 -21.16
N LYS A 108 12.84 -3.19 -20.09
CA LYS A 108 11.67 -3.78 -19.43
C LYS A 108 10.83 -2.74 -18.68
N ALA A 109 11.49 -1.77 -18.03
CA ALA A 109 10.81 -0.69 -17.31
C ALA A 109 10.23 0.40 -18.23
N ALA A 110 10.72 0.54 -19.48
CA ALA A 110 10.37 1.63 -20.37
C ALA A 110 8.85 1.78 -20.66
N PRO A 111 8.06 0.72 -20.89
CA PRO A 111 6.61 0.84 -21.08
C PRO A 111 5.92 1.39 -19.81
N TRP A 112 6.35 0.95 -18.62
CA TRP A 112 5.85 1.44 -17.34
C TRP A 112 6.23 2.91 -17.13
N LEU A 113 7.49 3.27 -17.35
CA LEU A 113 7.98 4.64 -17.20
C LEU A 113 7.25 5.61 -18.14
N ARG A 114 6.94 5.20 -19.37
CA ARG A 114 6.15 6.01 -20.32
C ARG A 114 4.75 6.31 -19.79
N ARG A 115 4.07 5.32 -19.19
CA ARG A 115 2.76 5.52 -18.55
C ARG A 115 2.89 6.40 -17.30
N PHE A 116 3.96 6.24 -16.52
CA PHE A 116 4.26 7.05 -15.35
C PHE A 116 4.44 8.55 -15.70
N VAL A 117 5.13 8.83 -16.81
CA VAL A 117 5.28 10.20 -17.32
C VAL A 117 3.92 10.79 -17.70
N ARG A 118 3.07 10.03 -18.39
CA ARG A 118 1.71 10.50 -18.72
C ARG A 118 0.88 10.77 -17.47
N ALA A 119 1.00 9.94 -16.45
CA ALA A 119 0.31 10.15 -15.17
C ALA A 119 0.81 11.40 -14.42
N SER A 120 1.96 11.99 -14.78
CA SER A 120 2.47 13.22 -14.19
C SER A 120 1.93 14.51 -14.83
N GLU A 121 1.05 14.40 -15.82
CA GLU A 121 0.36 15.56 -16.39
C GLU A 121 -0.54 16.22 -15.32
N PRO A 122 -0.58 17.56 -15.20
CA PRO A 122 -1.26 18.24 -14.09
C PRO A 122 -2.72 17.85 -13.89
N ASN A 123 -3.48 17.65 -14.98
CA ASN A 123 -4.87 17.23 -14.91
C ASN A 123 -5.02 15.77 -14.39
N GLU A 124 -4.13 14.88 -14.84
CA GLU A 124 -4.09 13.48 -14.36
C GLU A 124 -3.70 13.43 -12.89
N VAL A 125 -2.72 14.22 -12.46
CA VAL A 125 -2.33 14.32 -11.05
C VAL A 125 -3.51 14.73 -10.17
N ARG A 126 -4.30 15.75 -10.57
CA ARG A 126 -5.50 16.16 -9.82
C ARG A 126 -6.58 15.06 -9.81
N ARG A 127 -6.82 14.41 -10.95
CA ARG A 127 -7.76 13.30 -11.05
C ARG A 127 -7.35 12.14 -10.14
N ILE A 128 -6.07 11.76 -10.15
CA ILE A 128 -5.52 10.69 -9.31
C ILE A 128 -5.63 11.07 -7.83
N ALA A 129 -5.28 12.31 -7.46
CA ALA A 129 -5.39 12.82 -6.09
C ALA A 129 -6.83 12.75 -5.57
N GLN A 130 -7.82 13.10 -6.41
CA GLN A 130 -9.24 12.99 -6.09
C GLN A 130 -9.62 11.53 -5.78
N VAL A 131 -9.18 10.57 -6.59
CA VAL A 131 -9.48 9.14 -6.37
C VAL A 131 -8.77 8.62 -5.11
N LEU A 132 -7.49 8.98 -4.92
CA LEU A 132 -6.75 8.58 -3.72
C LEU A 132 -7.39 9.14 -2.45
N SER A 133 -7.88 10.38 -2.49
CA SER A 133 -8.52 11.00 -1.32
C SER A 133 -9.75 10.22 -0.85
N THR A 134 -10.54 9.64 -1.75
CA THR A 134 -11.71 8.84 -1.37
C THR A 134 -11.33 7.53 -0.65
N LEU A 135 -10.24 6.89 -1.07
CA LEU A 135 -9.73 5.66 -0.44
C LEU A 135 -9.02 5.93 0.89
N LEU A 136 -8.42 7.10 1.03
CA LEU A 136 -7.58 7.45 2.17
C LEU A 136 -8.35 8.14 3.30
N ALA A 137 -9.44 8.85 3.01
CA ALA A 137 -10.14 9.75 3.93
C ALA A 137 -10.47 9.13 5.30
N HIS A 138 -10.85 7.85 5.33
CA HIS A 138 -11.24 7.15 6.56
C HIS A 138 -10.35 5.92 6.84
N SER A 139 -9.15 5.88 6.27
CA SER A 139 -8.31 4.68 6.35
C SER A 139 -7.84 4.38 7.78
N ILE A 140 -7.50 5.39 8.58
CA ILE A 140 -7.07 5.20 9.98
C ILE A 140 -8.26 4.77 10.83
N GLU A 141 -9.42 5.39 10.67
CA GLU A 141 -10.66 5.03 11.36
C GLU A 141 -11.03 3.57 11.12
N LYS A 142 -10.91 3.10 9.87
CA LYS A 142 -11.17 1.70 9.51
C LYS A 142 -10.19 0.73 10.17
N HIS A 143 -8.92 1.09 10.30
CA HIS A 143 -7.97 0.29 11.07
C HIS A 143 -8.31 0.26 12.55
N VAL A 144 -8.65 1.42 13.14
CA VAL A 144 -9.05 1.51 14.55
C VAL A 144 -10.31 0.70 14.81
N GLU A 145 -11.30 0.71 13.88
CA GLU A 145 -12.52 -0.10 13.97
C GLU A 145 -12.20 -1.60 14.02
N ILE A 146 -11.43 -2.12 13.04
CA ILE A 146 -11.06 -3.53 13.01
C ILE A 146 -10.29 -3.92 14.27
N LEU A 147 -9.24 -3.17 14.61
CA LEU A 147 -8.36 -3.51 15.73
C LEU A 147 -9.05 -3.36 17.08
N GLY A 148 -9.99 -2.43 17.21
CA GLY A 148 -10.86 -2.30 18.38
C GLY A 148 -11.76 -3.50 18.56
N GLU A 149 -12.38 -3.98 17.48
CA GLU A 149 -13.27 -5.15 17.51
C GLU A 149 -12.53 -6.45 17.90
N ILE A 150 -11.26 -6.58 17.50
CA ILE A 150 -10.47 -7.79 17.79
C ILE A 150 -9.61 -7.67 19.07
N GLY A 151 -9.72 -6.56 19.82
CA GLY A 151 -8.98 -6.35 21.08
C GLY A 151 -7.49 -6.03 20.90
N ALA A 152 -7.09 -5.42 19.75
CA ALA A 152 -5.71 -5.12 19.39
C ALA A 152 -5.48 -3.61 19.11
N SER A 153 -6.20 -2.74 19.81
CA SER A 153 -6.20 -1.29 19.59
C SER A 153 -4.84 -0.60 19.82
N ASP A 154 -3.95 -1.25 20.56
CA ASP A 154 -2.60 -0.75 20.86
C ASP A 154 -1.66 -0.74 19.64
N ILE A 155 -2.02 -1.46 18.58
CA ILE A 155 -1.20 -1.59 17.35
C ILE A 155 -1.19 -0.29 16.54
N VAL A 156 -2.28 0.46 16.51
CA VAL A 156 -2.38 1.72 15.76
C VAL A 156 -2.41 2.92 16.69
N ARG A 157 -1.54 3.89 16.40
CA ARG A 157 -1.44 5.15 17.17
C ARG A 157 -1.71 6.35 16.26
N ARG A 158 -2.55 7.28 16.75
CA ARG A 158 -2.77 8.60 16.13
C ARG A 158 -1.66 9.55 16.62
N SER A 159 -0.50 9.48 16.00
CA SER A 159 0.71 10.18 16.43
C SER A 159 0.99 11.46 15.64
N GLY A 160 0.28 11.68 14.53
CA GLY A 160 0.71 12.58 13.49
C GLY A 160 1.95 12.06 12.77
N GLN A 161 2.39 12.81 11.75
CA GLN A 161 3.64 12.55 11.02
C GLN A 161 4.41 13.86 10.84
N LEU A 162 5.72 13.83 11.01
CA LEU A 162 6.61 14.99 10.88
C LEU A 162 7.50 14.85 9.65
N TYR A 163 7.33 15.74 8.69
CA TYR A 163 8.17 15.86 7.50
C TYR A 163 9.24 16.91 7.74
N LEU A 164 10.50 16.56 7.52
CA LEU A 164 11.65 17.41 7.77
C LEU A 164 12.28 17.88 6.45
N TYR A 165 12.61 19.16 6.40
CA TYR A 165 13.27 19.81 5.27
C TYR A 165 14.51 20.55 5.76
N PRO A 166 15.65 20.44 5.05
CA PRO A 166 16.85 21.21 5.39
C PRO A 166 16.62 22.73 5.31
N ASP A 167 15.89 23.16 4.29
CA ASP A 167 15.69 24.58 3.98
C ASP A 167 14.37 24.83 3.20
N GLU A 168 14.03 26.12 3.03
CA GLU A 168 12.88 26.58 2.26
C GLU A 168 12.90 26.15 0.79
N LYS A 169 14.07 26.06 0.18
CA LYS A 169 14.21 25.62 -1.22
C LYS A 169 13.77 24.18 -1.38
N SER A 170 14.10 23.36 -0.41
CA SER A 170 13.72 21.94 -0.35
C SER A 170 12.20 21.77 -0.13
N LEU A 171 11.60 22.56 0.77
CA LEU A 171 10.15 22.57 0.97
C LEU A 171 9.40 23.02 -0.28
N ARG A 172 9.88 24.06 -0.97
CA ARG A 172 9.26 24.55 -2.23
C ARG A 172 9.23 23.50 -3.35
N LYS A 173 10.14 22.56 -3.39
CA LYS A 173 10.09 21.46 -4.38
C LYS A 173 8.85 20.57 -4.20
N ASP A 174 8.38 20.41 -2.97
CA ASP A 174 7.20 19.61 -2.64
C ASP A 174 5.90 20.47 -2.54
N ALA A 175 5.95 21.78 -2.90
CA ALA A 175 4.83 22.72 -2.72
C ALA A 175 3.52 22.23 -3.36
N MET A 176 3.56 21.71 -4.59
CA MET A 176 2.37 21.17 -5.26
C MET A 176 1.79 19.97 -4.52
N SER A 177 2.64 19.11 -3.94
CA SER A 177 2.20 17.97 -3.14
C SER A 177 1.48 18.42 -1.87
N TRP A 178 1.98 19.47 -1.21
CA TRP A 178 1.33 20.04 -0.03
C TRP A 178 0.03 20.73 -0.37
N MET A 179 0.01 21.54 -1.44
CA MET A 179 -1.21 22.18 -1.95
C MET A 179 -2.33 21.15 -2.23
N LEU A 180 -2.01 20.04 -2.93
CA LEU A 180 -2.99 18.96 -3.18
C LEU A 180 -3.51 18.34 -1.89
N ARG A 181 -2.67 18.17 -0.88
CA ARG A 181 -3.09 17.63 0.44
C ARG A 181 -4.07 18.59 1.13
N GLU A 182 -3.76 19.89 1.15
CA GLU A 182 -4.64 20.94 1.72
C GLU A 182 -5.97 21.05 0.93
N GLU A 183 -5.93 21.02 -0.41
CA GLU A 183 -7.12 20.99 -1.27
C GLU A 183 -8.06 19.80 -0.93
N HIS A 184 -7.51 18.68 -0.47
CA HIS A 184 -8.26 17.50 -0.04
C HIS A 184 -8.46 17.40 1.48
N GLY A 185 -8.35 18.53 2.20
CA GLY A 185 -8.72 18.65 3.60
C GLY A 185 -7.70 18.10 4.60
N VAL A 186 -6.47 17.81 4.16
CA VAL A 186 -5.40 17.39 5.08
C VAL A 186 -4.93 18.61 5.87
N ARG A 187 -4.97 18.51 7.20
CA ARG A 187 -4.40 19.55 8.07
C ARG A 187 -2.88 19.52 7.99
N VAL A 188 -2.30 20.67 7.69
CA VAL A 188 -0.86 20.85 7.49
C VAL A 188 -0.38 22.01 8.35
N ASN A 189 0.51 21.73 9.30
CA ASN A 189 1.12 22.73 10.17
C ASN A 189 2.58 22.89 9.77
N ARG A 190 2.93 24.08 9.29
CA ARG A 190 4.31 24.43 9.03
C ARG A 190 5.01 24.80 10.33
N LEU A 191 6.22 24.28 10.53
CA LEU A 191 6.99 24.36 11.77
C LEU A 191 8.37 24.98 11.52
N GLY A 192 8.79 25.83 12.42
CA GLY A 192 10.16 26.26 12.56
C GLY A 192 11.01 25.29 13.41
N ARG A 193 12.30 25.57 13.53
CA ARG A 193 13.23 24.72 14.27
C ARG A 193 12.81 24.51 15.72
N GLY A 194 12.33 25.54 16.42
CA GLY A 194 11.87 25.44 17.81
C GLY A 194 10.71 24.46 17.97
N ASP A 195 9.72 24.53 17.06
CA ASP A 195 8.55 23.65 17.08
C ASP A 195 8.92 22.21 16.74
N ILE A 196 9.88 22.01 15.82
CA ILE A 196 10.41 20.68 15.49
C ILE A 196 10.98 20.03 16.75
N LEU A 197 11.83 20.76 17.49
CA LEU A 197 12.45 20.26 18.71
C LEU A 197 11.47 20.04 19.85
N ALA A 198 10.39 20.82 19.92
CA ALA A 198 9.32 20.60 20.87
C ALA A 198 8.56 19.29 20.58
N LEU A 199 8.42 18.89 19.32
CA LEU A 199 7.76 17.63 18.91
C LEU A 199 8.69 16.42 18.97
N GLU A 200 9.95 16.58 18.52
CA GLU A 200 10.97 15.54 18.39
C GLU A 200 12.35 16.11 18.76
N PRO A 201 12.71 16.07 20.05
CA PRO A 201 13.94 16.69 20.57
C PRO A 201 15.24 16.15 20.01
N GLU A 202 15.20 14.94 19.42
CA GLU A 202 16.35 14.24 18.89
C GLU A 202 16.72 14.65 17.47
N VAL A 203 15.90 15.47 16.78
CA VAL A 203 16.14 15.87 15.40
C VAL A 203 17.40 16.72 15.27
N GLY A 204 18.29 16.32 14.37
CA GLY A 204 19.57 16.95 14.07
C GLY A 204 19.45 18.38 13.54
N PRO A 205 20.56 19.16 13.60
CA PRO A 205 20.57 20.57 13.21
C PRO A 205 20.39 20.82 11.70
N ASP A 206 20.60 19.82 10.87
CA ASP A 206 20.50 19.92 9.41
C ASP A 206 19.07 20.22 8.92
N TYR A 207 18.04 20.01 9.77
CA TYR A 207 16.64 20.20 9.45
C TYR A 207 16.08 21.42 10.19
N THR A 208 15.82 22.49 9.43
CA THR A 208 15.39 23.78 9.99
C THR A 208 13.90 24.04 9.81
N ILE A 209 13.24 23.32 8.91
CA ILE A 209 11.82 23.46 8.57
C ILE A 209 11.14 22.12 8.71
N GLY A 210 9.95 22.14 9.31
CA GLY A 210 9.08 20.98 9.42
C GLY A 210 7.71 21.22 8.82
N VAL A 211 7.07 20.12 8.42
CA VAL A 211 5.63 20.10 8.14
C VAL A 211 5.03 18.96 8.96
N PHE A 212 4.10 19.31 9.84
CA PHE A 212 3.42 18.35 10.69
C PHE A 212 1.98 18.12 10.24
N THR A 213 1.61 16.85 10.10
CA THR A 213 0.26 16.43 9.71
C THR A 213 -0.38 15.67 10.89
N PRO A 214 -1.20 16.35 11.73
CA PRO A 214 -1.66 15.82 13.02
C PRO A 214 -2.62 14.64 12.90
N ASP A 215 -3.39 14.56 11.81
CA ASP A 215 -4.43 13.54 11.62
C ASP A 215 -3.92 12.20 11.11
N GLN A 216 -2.63 12.10 10.89
CA GLN A 216 -2.00 10.86 10.46
C GLN A 216 -1.56 10.01 11.65
N GLY A 217 -1.19 8.77 11.37
CA GLY A 217 -0.82 7.85 12.44
C GLY A 217 0.24 6.85 12.02
N MET A 218 0.37 5.82 12.83
CA MET A 218 1.29 4.72 12.57
C MET A 218 0.76 3.39 13.10
N SER A 219 1.21 2.30 12.51
CA SER A 219 1.18 0.97 13.09
C SER A 219 2.53 0.72 13.76
N VAL A 220 2.50 0.37 15.05
CA VAL A 220 3.72 0.08 15.82
C VAL A 220 4.35 -1.26 15.44
N ASN A 221 3.58 -2.13 14.79
CA ASN A 221 4.06 -3.40 14.24
C ASN A 221 3.11 -3.88 13.13
N PRO A 222 3.43 -3.60 11.85
CA PRO A 222 2.60 -4.03 10.72
C PRO A 222 2.43 -5.55 10.61
N TYR A 223 3.43 -6.34 11.01
CA TYR A 223 3.31 -7.79 11.01
C TYR A 223 2.32 -8.27 12.05
N ARG A 224 2.41 -7.78 13.29
CA ARG A 224 1.45 -8.09 14.36
C ARG A 224 0.04 -7.65 13.98
N GLN A 225 -0.11 -6.55 13.24
CA GLN A 225 -1.40 -6.09 12.73
C GLN A 225 -2.02 -7.13 11.78
N VAL A 226 -1.25 -7.65 10.83
CA VAL A 226 -1.74 -8.70 9.91
C VAL A 226 -2.09 -9.96 10.66
N THR A 227 -1.20 -10.46 11.52
CA THR A 227 -1.41 -11.72 12.24
C THR A 227 -2.56 -11.64 13.23
N ALA A 228 -2.79 -10.49 13.88
CA ALA A 228 -3.95 -10.30 14.75
C ALA A 228 -5.28 -10.39 13.98
N ILE A 229 -5.38 -9.73 12.81
CA ILE A 229 -6.58 -9.80 11.99
C ILE A 229 -6.77 -11.21 11.40
N ALA A 230 -5.68 -11.88 10.95
CA ALA A 230 -5.72 -13.24 10.44
C ALA A 230 -6.14 -14.26 11.50
N SER A 231 -5.68 -14.09 12.74
CA SER A 231 -6.05 -14.94 13.87
C SER A 231 -7.54 -14.77 14.23
N ASP A 232 -8.05 -13.56 14.22
CA ASP A 232 -9.47 -13.29 14.43
C ASP A 232 -10.34 -13.88 13.30
N PHE A 233 -9.88 -13.71 12.03
CA PHE A 233 -10.51 -14.34 10.88
C PHE A 233 -10.64 -15.85 11.04
N ALA A 234 -9.57 -16.55 11.43
CA ALA A 234 -9.58 -17.99 11.67
C ALA A 234 -10.49 -18.37 12.85
N ARG A 235 -10.45 -17.62 13.97
CA ARG A 235 -11.31 -17.86 15.14
C ARG A 235 -12.80 -17.71 14.82
N ARG A 236 -13.16 -16.87 13.87
CA ARG A 236 -14.55 -16.69 13.39
C ARG A 236 -14.97 -17.73 12.35
N GLY A 237 -14.13 -18.72 12.03
CA GLY A 237 -14.43 -19.81 11.12
C GLY A 237 -13.92 -19.63 9.70
N GLY A 238 -13.14 -18.60 9.40
CA GLY A 238 -12.43 -18.47 8.14
C GLY A 238 -11.30 -19.50 8.04
N ARG A 239 -11.04 -20.01 6.84
CA ARG A 239 -9.97 -20.98 6.59
C ARG A 239 -8.71 -20.30 6.08
N ILE A 240 -7.56 -20.60 6.69
CA ILE A 240 -6.24 -20.16 6.20
C ILE A 240 -5.51 -21.38 5.69
N VAL A 241 -5.04 -21.33 4.44
CA VAL A 241 -4.32 -22.42 3.80
C VAL A 241 -2.97 -21.91 3.29
N ARG A 242 -1.92 -22.68 3.58
CA ARG A 242 -0.60 -22.42 3.02
C ARG A 242 -0.42 -23.22 1.75
N ASP A 243 -0.57 -22.54 0.61
CA ASP A 243 -0.33 -23.10 -0.73
C ASP A 243 -0.01 -21.97 -1.70
N ARG A 244 0.73 -22.27 -2.75
CA ARG A 244 1.01 -21.33 -3.83
C ARG A 244 -0.01 -21.50 -4.93
N ILE A 245 -0.89 -20.52 -5.10
CA ILE A 245 -1.81 -20.49 -6.23
C ILE A 245 -1.02 -20.16 -7.52
N THR A 246 -1.15 -21.04 -8.50
CA THR A 246 -0.43 -20.99 -9.78
C THR A 246 -1.34 -20.59 -10.95
N ALA A 247 -2.65 -20.80 -10.84
CA ALA A 247 -3.61 -20.41 -11.85
C ALA A 247 -5.01 -20.18 -11.26
N ILE A 248 -5.82 -19.42 -11.97
CA ILE A 248 -7.28 -19.33 -11.74
C ILE A 248 -7.97 -20.02 -12.88
N GLU A 249 -8.76 -21.03 -12.57
CA GLU A 249 -9.51 -21.81 -13.53
C GLU A 249 -10.84 -21.13 -13.86
N VAL A 250 -11.10 -20.93 -15.15
CA VAL A 250 -12.31 -20.30 -15.66
C VAL A 250 -13.01 -21.30 -16.58
N SER A 251 -14.31 -21.47 -16.39
CA SER A 251 -15.14 -22.34 -17.22
C SER A 251 -15.35 -21.78 -18.62
N ALA A 252 -15.87 -22.61 -19.54
CA ALA A 252 -16.26 -22.18 -20.88
C ALA A 252 -17.34 -21.07 -20.90
N ALA A 253 -18.03 -20.85 -19.77
CA ALA A 253 -19.00 -19.78 -19.59
C ALA A 253 -18.38 -18.50 -18.99
N ASP A 254 -17.06 -18.31 -19.07
CA ASP A 254 -16.32 -17.16 -18.52
C ASP A 254 -16.55 -16.92 -17.00
N ARG A 255 -16.78 -18.01 -16.26
CA ARG A 255 -16.98 -17.95 -14.80
C ARG A 255 -15.82 -18.66 -14.09
N VAL A 256 -15.37 -18.09 -12.96
CA VAL A 256 -14.42 -18.78 -12.07
C VAL A 256 -14.97 -20.13 -11.64
N ALA A 257 -14.11 -21.15 -11.64
CA ALA A 257 -14.42 -22.51 -11.20
C ALA A 257 -13.55 -22.92 -10.00
N ALA A 258 -12.29 -22.56 -10.01
CA ALA A 258 -11.35 -22.90 -8.93
C ALA A 258 -10.11 -21.99 -8.93
N ALA A 259 -9.44 -21.93 -7.78
CA ALA A 259 -8.05 -21.49 -7.68
C ALA A 259 -7.16 -22.74 -7.60
N ARG A 260 -6.22 -22.91 -8.56
CA ARG A 260 -5.31 -24.04 -8.61
C ARG A 260 -4.01 -23.72 -7.87
N GLY A 261 -3.73 -24.46 -6.82
CA GLY A 261 -2.48 -24.42 -6.08
C GLY A 261 -1.46 -25.44 -6.57
N GLU A 262 -0.27 -25.43 -5.95
CA GLU A 262 0.76 -26.46 -6.14
C GLU A 262 0.34 -27.78 -5.48
N SER A 263 -0.37 -27.71 -4.33
CA SER A 263 -0.75 -28.88 -3.53
C SER A 263 -2.18 -29.38 -3.80
N ALA A 264 -3.12 -28.47 -4.11
CA ALA A 264 -4.53 -28.81 -4.30
C ALA A 264 -5.23 -27.81 -5.25
N SER A 265 -6.41 -28.22 -5.74
CA SER A 265 -7.37 -27.29 -6.37
C SER A 265 -8.44 -26.89 -5.36
N TYR A 266 -8.80 -25.62 -5.36
CA TYR A 266 -9.76 -25.00 -4.44
C TYR A 266 -10.97 -24.51 -5.23
N PRO A 267 -12.02 -25.33 -5.38
CA PRO A 267 -13.26 -24.94 -6.04
C PRO A 267 -13.86 -23.71 -5.35
N CYS A 268 -14.33 -22.75 -6.14
CA CYS A 268 -14.94 -21.53 -5.59
C CYS A 268 -15.87 -20.87 -6.59
N ASP A 269 -16.86 -20.14 -6.07
CA ASP A 269 -17.76 -19.29 -6.85
C ASP A 269 -17.10 -17.94 -7.16
N HIS A 270 -16.25 -17.46 -6.25
CA HIS A 270 -15.50 -16.22 -6.39
C HIS A 270 -14.03 -16.41 -6.02
N ALA A 271 -13.14 -15.84 -6.83
CA ALA A 271 -11.73 -15.67 -6.51
C ALA A 271 -11.38 -14.18 -6.41
N VAL A 272 -10.72 -13.79 -5.32
CA VAL A 272 -10.27 -12.41 -5.07
C VAL A 272 -8.76 -12.38 -5.10
N ILE A 273 -8.18 -11.67 -6.06
CA ILE A 273 -6.72 -11.60 -6.21
C ILE A 273 -6.16 -10.45 -5.38
N CYS A 274 -5.39 -10.81 -4.34
CA CYS A 274 -4.67 -9.93 -3.42
C CYS A 274 -3.16 -10.25 -3.37
N ALA A 275 -2.62 -10.88 -4.44
CA ALA A 275 -1.26 -11.45 -4.47
C ALA A 275 -0.13 -10.42 -4.66
N GLY A 276 -0.40 -9.13 -4.36
CA GLY A 276 0.59 -8.06 -4.38
C GLY A 276 1.31 -7.95 -5.73
N ALA A 277 2.63 -7.95 -5.72
CA ALA A 277 3.44 -7.80 -6.93
C ALA A 277 3.40 -9.02 -7.87
N TRP A 278 2.89 -10.15 -7.40
CA TRP A 278 2.73 -11.39 -8.20
C TRP A 278 1.38 -11.46 -8.92
N SER A 279 0.45 -10.56 -8.63
CA SER A 279 -0.90 -10.57 -9.21
C SER A 279 -0.90 -10.54 -10.75
N ALA A 280 -0.03 -9.73 -11.36
CA ALA A 280 0.03 -9.66 -12.82
C ALA A 280 0.52 -10.96 -13.46
N GLN A 281 1.45 -11.69 -12.81
CA GLN A 281 1.92 -12.99 -13.30
C GLN A 281 0.82 -14.04 -13.20
N LEU A 282 0.09 -14.09 -12.09
CA LEU A 282 -1.01 -15.03 -11.87
C LEU A 282 -2.15 -14.83 -12.89
N LEU A 283 -2.34 -13.61 -13.37
CA LEU A 283 -3.43 -13.24 -14.27
C LEU A 283 -3.01 -13.26 -15.76
N ALA A 284 -1.73 -13.48 -16.06
CA ALA A 284 -1.21 -13.40 -17.42
C ALA A 284 -1.85 -14.42 -18.39
N ASP A 285 -2.00 -15.66 -17.95
CA ASP A 285 -2.60 -16.74 -18.76
C ASP A 285 -4.09 -16.51 -19.06
N LEU A 286 -4.76 -15.71 -18.23
CA LEU A 286 -6.11 -15.23 -18.49
C LEU A 286 -6.16 -14.00 -19.39
N GLY A 287 -5.02 -13.56 -19.94
CA GLY A 287 -4.90 -12.46 -20.88
C GLY A 287 -4.98 -11.06 -20.25
N TYR A 288 -4.72 -10.90 -18.95
CA TYR A 288 -4.63 -9.58 -18.32
C TYR A 288 -3.21 -9.01 -18.43
N ALA A 289 -3.00 -8.07 -19.35
CA ALA A 289 -1.72 -7.37 -19.53
C ALA A 289 -1.64 -6.12 -18.65
N LEU A 290 -1.37 -6.29 -17.36
CA LEU A 290 -1.36 -5.23 -16.37
C LEU A 290 0.04 -4.61 -16.22
N PRO A 291 0.20 -3.27 -16.26
CA PRO A 291 1.48 -2.61 -16.08
C PRO A 291 1.84 -2.53 -14.57
N LEU A 292 1.89 -3.68 -13.92
CA LEU A 292 2.26 -3.80 -12.51
C LEU A 292 3.76 -4.00 -12.39
N GLU A 293 4.45 -3.10 -11.68
CA GLU A 293 5.89 -3.18 -11.46
C GLU A 293 6.21 -3.37 -9.98
N SER A 294 7.23 -4.18 -9.71
CA SER A 294 7.78 -4.32 -8.38
C SER A 294 8.75 -3.18 -8.07
N GLN A 295 8.31 -2.19 -7.30
CA GLN A 295 9.22 -1.19 -6.73
C GLN A 295 9.78 -1.71 -5.41
N ARG A 296 11.01 -2.22 -5.48
CA ARG A 296 11.70 -2.83 -4.33
C ARG A 296 12.07 -1.76 -3.32
N GLY A 297 11.54 -1.92 -2.11
CA GLY A 297 11.83 -1.05 -0.97
C GLY A 297 12.66 -1.79 0.07
N TYR A 298 13.47 -1.04 0.79
CA TYR A 298 14.34 -1.60 1.82
C TYR A 298 14.03 -0.98 3.18
N HIS A 299 14.28 -1.72 4.25
CA HIS A 299 14.37 -1.17 5.59
C HIS A 299 15.48 -1.82 6.40
N VAL A 300 15.86 -1.12 7.47
CA VAL A 300 16.70 -1.61 8.55
C VAL A 300 15.99 -1.31 9.87
N VAL A 301 16.12 -2.19 10.85
CA VAL A 301 15.64 -1.94 12.22
C VAL A 301 16.86 -1.73 13.14
N ILE A 302 16.81 -0.66 13.92
CA ILE A 302 17.78 -0.34 14.95
C ILE A 302 17.11 -0.63 16.29
N SER A 303 17.39 -1.80 16.86
CA SER A 303 16.68 -2.32 18.03
C SER A 303 16.84 -1.47 19.30
N SER A 304 17.99 -0.82 19.47
CA SER A 304 18.29 0.00 20.67
C SER A 304 18.92 1.33 20.25
N PRO A 305 18.16 2.25 19.64
CA PRO A 305 18.69 3.49 19.10
C PRO A 305 19.23 4.45 20.16
N GLY A 306 18.93 4.24 21.44
CA GLY A 306 19.34 5.11 22.54
C GLY A 306 18.67 6.49 22.53
N ILE A 307 17.66 6.67 21.71
CA ILE A 307 16.79 7.85 21.60
C ILE A 307 15.33 7.44 21.69
N VAL A 308 14.47 8.39 22.01
CA VAL A 308 13.01 8.18 22.02
C VAL A 308 12.39 9.08 20.97
N THR A 309 11.60 8.48 20.08
CA THR A 309 10.78 9.18 19.08
C THR A 309 9.31 8.80 19.27
N ALA A 310 8.40 9.76 19.07
CA ALA A 310 6.98 9.56 19.36
C ALA A 310 6.13 9.24 18.12
N ARG A 311 6.66 9.53 16.93
CA ARG A 311 5.92 9.50 15.66
C ARG A 311 6.82 9.16 14.47
N PRO A 312 6.26 8.81 13.31
CA PRO A 312 7.03 8.73 12.07
C PRO A 312 7.65 10.09 11.72
N VAL A 313 8.95 10.11 11.53
CA VAL A 313 9.72 11.26 11.06
C VAL A 313 10.17 10.96 9.63
N ILE A 314 9.91 11.87 8.71
CA ILE A 314 10.20 11.71 7.29
C ILE A 314 11.25 12.73 6.86
N ALA A 315 12.45 12.28 6.52
CA ALA A 315 13.44 13.11 5.87
C ALA A 315 13.03 13.29 4.40
N ALA A 316 12.36 14.40 4.08
CA ALA A 316 11.70 14.60 2.78
C ALA A 316 12.70 14.69 1.62
N ASP A 317 13.86 15.30 1.84
CA ASP A 317 14.98 15.39 0.88
C ASP A 317 15.60 14.02 0.54
N ARG A 318 15.52 13.06 1.49
CA ARG A 318 16.07 11.72 1.36
C ARG A 318 15.02 10.66 1.02
N LYS A 319 13.73 11.00 1.13
CA LYS A 319 12.59 10.07 0.97
C LYS A 319 12.71 8.86 1.91
N VAL A 320 13.12 9.11 3.16
CA VAL A 320 13.34 8.10 4.20
C VAL A 320 12.36 8.32 5.35
N PHE A 321 11.73 7.24 5.78
CA PHE A 321 10.84 7.18 6.93
C PHE A 321 11.59 6.56 8.12
N LEU A 322 11.54 7.22 9.26
CA LEU A 322 12.06 6.74 10.53
C LEU A 322 10.88 6.61 11.48
N THR A 323 10.49 5.37 11.77
CA THR A 323 9.27 5.08 12.54
C THR A 323 9.62 4.31 13.81
N PRO A 324 9.21 4.80 15.01
CA PRO A 324 9.34 4.04 16.24
C PRO A 324 8.41 2.83 16.19
N MET A 325 8.98 1.64 16.31
CA MET A 325 8.26 0.37 16.33
C MET A 325 8.49 -0.38 17.63
N GLU A 326 7.77 -1.47 17.85
CA GLU A 326 7.95 -2.34 19.01
C GLU A 326 9.35 -2.97 19.06
N ASP A 327 9.95 -3.24 17.91
CA ASP A 327 11.27 -3.84 17.76
C ASP A 327 12.42 -2.82 17.67
N GLY A 328 12.11 -1.50 17.75
CA GLY A 328 13.08 -0.42 17.69
C GLY A 328 12.73 0.68 16.69
N LEU A 329 13.73 1.38 16.18
CA LEU A 329 13.57 2.39 15.14
C LEU A 329 13.68 1.74 13.75
N ARG A 330 12.57 1.67 13.02
CA ARG A 330 12.57 1.22 11.64
C ARG A 330 12.88 2.35 10.69
N VAL A 331 13.90 2.16 9.88
CA VAL A 331 14.35 3.11 8.87
C VAL A 331 14.06 2.53 7.50
N ALA A 332 13.08 3.08 6.80
CA ALA A 332 12.58 2.55 5.55
C ALA A 332 12.62 3.59 4.44
N GLY A 333 12.94 3.16 3.23
CA GLY A 333 13.01 4.07 2.08
C GLY A 333 13.44 3.35 0.82
N THR A 334 14.01 4.12 -0.08
CA THR A 334 14.55 3.71 -1.37
C THR A 334 13.55 3.04 -2.30
N VAL A 335 13.79 3.17 -3.59
CA VAL A 335 13.04 2.52 -4.67
C VAL A 335 14.04 1.93 -5.65
N GLU A 336 13.97 0.63 -5.88
CA GLU A 336 14.77 -0.06 -6.88
C GLU A 336 13.86 -0.82 -7.83
N PHE A 337 14.04 -0.59 -9.12
CA PHE A 337 13.46 -1.42 -10.18
C PHE A 337 14.38 -2.62 -10.42
N GLY A 338 13.83 -3.81 -10.47
CA GLY A 338 14.65 -5.02 -10.63
C GLY A 338 13.81 -6.29 -10.79
N GLY A 339 12.51 -6.15 -10.93
CA GLY A 339 11.56 -7.26 -11.02
C GLY A 339 11.51 -8.09 -9.74
N LEU A 340 10.95 -9.29 -9.84
CA LEU A 340 10.68 -10.16 -8.69
C LEU A 340 11.85 -11.08 -8.32
N ALA A 341 12.71 -11.43 -9.29
CA ALA A 341 13.71 -12.48 -9.13
C ALA A 341 15.11 -12.00 -8.71
N ARG A 342 15.41 -10.71 -8.86
CA ARG A 342 16.74 -10.18 -8.55
C ARG A 342 17.02 -10.26 -7.04
N PRO A 343 18.23 -10.67 -6.59
CA PRO A 343 18.57 -10.68 -5.18
C PRO A 343 18.58 -9.26 -4.56
N PRO A 344 18.35 -9.12 -3.24
CA PRO A 344 18.42 -7.83 -2.55
C PRO A 344 19.83 -7.23 -2.60
N SER A 345 19.92 -5.89 -2.54
CA SER A 345 21.17 -5.15 -2.53
C SER A 345 21.47 -4.59 -1.13
N ARG A 346 22.50 -5.10 -0.45
CA ARG A 346 22.94 -4.59 0.86
C ARG A 346 23.29 -3.08 0.79
N ARG A 347 23.91 -2.65 -0.31
CA ARG A 347 24.28 -1.23 -0.53
C ARG A 347 23.08 -0.29 -0.44
N ARG A 348 21.88 -0.73 -0.83
CA ARG A 348 20.66 0.08 -0.74
C ARG A 348 20.22 0.32 0.71
N ALA A 349 20.44 -0.65 1.57
CA ALA A 349 20.17 -0.51 3.00
C ALA A 349 21.22 0.32 3.74
N GLU A 350 22.48 0.32 3.28
CA GLU A 350 23.56 1.14 3.83
C GLU A 350 23.26 2.64 3.79
N PHE A 351 22.56 3.11 2.75
CA PHE A 351 22.14 4.50 2.66
C PHE A 351 21.14 4.86 3.77
N LEU A 352 20.22 3.94 4.09
CA LEU A 352 19.26 4.14 5.17
C LEU A 352 19.95 4.27 6.52
N VAL A 353 20.97 3.45 6.76
CA VAL A 353 21.76 3.48 7.99
C VAL A 353 22.47 4.84 8.16
N ARG A 354 23.07 5.37 7.10
CA ARG A 354 23.72 6.69 7.13
C ARG A 354 22.73 7.84 7.38
N ASP A 355 21.53 7.73 6.83
CA ASP A 355 20.50 8.76 6.99
C ASP A 355 19.99 8.84 8.44
N VAL A 356 20.10 7.76 9.24
CA VAL A 356 19.77 7.80 10.68
C VAL A 356 20.60 8.84 11.43
N SER A 357 21.92 8.77 11.29
CA SER A 357 22.83 9.69 12.01
C SER A 357 22.66 11.15 11.56
N ARG A 358 22.14 11.38 10.36
CA ARG A 358 21.82 12.71 9.87
C ARG A 358 20.54 13.26 10.49
N VAL A 359 19.48 12.42 10.55
CA VAL A 359 18.19 12.82 11.13
C VAL A 359 18.27 12.87 12.65
N PHE A 360 18.91 11.86 13.26
CA PHE A 360 19.06 11.69 14.70
C PHE A 360 20.55 11.49 15.07
N PRO A 361 21.34 12.56 15.20
CA PRO A 361 22.78 12.45 15.43
C PRO A 361 23.17 11.71 16.72
N ARG A 362 22.27 11.69 17.72
CA ARG A 362 22.47 10.99 19.00
C ARG A 362 22.05 9.51 18.95
N ALA A 363 21.43 9.06 17.84
CA ALA A 363 21.04 7.67 17.71
C ALA A 363 22.25 6.74 17.63
N ARG A 364 22.21 5.67 18.41
CA ARG A 364 23.23 4.62 18.39
C ARG A 364 22.91 3.63 17.28
N VAL A 365 23.72 3.64 16.24
CA VAL A 365 23.60 2.68 15.13
C VAL A 365 24.53 1.51 15.40
N PRO A 366 24.05 0.27 15.51
CA PRO A 366 24.90 -0.90 15.73
C PRO A 366 25.83 -1.14 14.52
N ALA A 367 26.99 -1.72 14.78
CA ALA A 367 27.94 -2.09 13.72
C ALA A 367 27.33 -3.19 12.80
N GLU A 368 26.55 -4.09 13.39
CA GLU A 368 25.86 -5.14 12.66
C GLU A 368 24.36 -4.85 12.56
N TRP A 369 23.84 -4.96 11.37
CA TRP A 369 22.42 -4.79 11.04
C TRP A 369 22.04 -5.66 9.83
N SER A 370 20.79 -6.06 9.76
CA SER A 370 20.25 -6.88 8.68
C SER A 370 19.27 -6.08 7.84
N PRO A 371 19.45 -6.06 6.50
CA PRO A 371 18.48 -5.43 5.62
C PRO A 371 17.31 -6.35 5.35
N TRP A 372 16.13 -5.78 5.24
CA TRP A 372 14.98 -6.42 4.65
C TRP A 372 14.60 -5.73 3.34
N MET A 373 14.07 -6.51 2.39
CA MET A 373 13.60 -6.00 1.10
C MET A 373 12.24 -6.57 0.77
N GLY A 374 11.33 -5.70 0.29
CA GLY A 374 10.00 -6.10 -0.16
C GLY A 374 9.61 -5.51 -1.51
N HIS A 375 8.64 -6.17 -2.15
CA HIS A 375 8.15 -5.88 -3.49
C HIS A 375 6.87 -5.04 -3.42
N ARG A 376 6.97 -3.70 -3.47
CA ARG A 376 5.79 -2.82 -3.53
C ARG A 376 5.11 -3.00 -4.89
N PRO A 377 3.83 -3.39 -4.94
CA PRO A 377 3.09 -3.58 -6.20
C PRO A 377 2.63 -2.23 -6.75
N CYS A 378 3.34 -1.64 -7.69
CA CYS A 378 3.09 -0.27 -8.14
C CYS A 378 2.56 -0.21 -9.57
N PHE A 379 1.42 0.47 -9.74
CA PHE A 379 0.94 0.93 -11.03
C PHE A 379 1.50 2.32 -11.36
N PRO A 380 1.61 2.69 -12.64
CA PRO A 380 2.18 3.96 -13.04
C PRO A 380 1.41 5.18 -12.54
N ASP A 381 0.10 5.05 -12.37
CA ASP A 381 -0.82 6.07 -11.89
C ASP A 381 -1.00 6.09 -10.37
N SER A 382 -0.26 5.26 -9.62
CA SER A 382 -0.36 5.14 -8.16
C SER A 382 -1.71 4.65 -7.62
N LEU A 383 -2.69 4.34 -8.49
CA LEU A 383 -4.00 3.80 -8.08
C LEU A 383 -3.96 2.27 -8.03
N PRO A 384 -4.59 1.62 -7.04
CA PRO A 384 -4.75 0.18 -7.05
C PRO A 384 -5.70 -0.28 -8.16
N VAL A 385 -5.66 -1.56 -8.49
CA VAL A 385 -6.72 -2.22 -9.26
C VAL A 385 -7.67 -2.87 -8.27
N MET A 386 -8.93 -2.41 -8.30
CA MET A 386 -10.00 -2.88 -7.41
C MET A 386 -11.29 -3.08 -8.21
N GLY A 387 -12.05 -4.10 -7.83
CA GLY A 387 -13.37 -4.37 -8.39
C GLY A 387 -13.42 -5.63 -9.24
N PRO A 388 -14.53 -5.82 -10.00
CA PRO A 388 -14.74 -7.00 -10.82
C PRO A 388 -13.82 -7.04 -12.03
N SER A 389 -13.49 -8.25 -12.46
CA SER A 389 -12.81 -8.50 -13.71
C SER A 389 -13.79 -8.68 -14.88
N ARG A 390 -13.30 -9.06 -16.07
CA ARG A 390 -14.17 -9.48 -17.19
C ARG A 390 -14.75 -10.89 -16.99
N HIS A 391 -14.08 -11.76 -16.19
CA HIS A 391 -14.59 -13.10 -15.88
C HIS A 391 -15.50 -13.05 -14.66
N ARG A 392 -16.66 -13.68 -14.75
CA ARG A 392 -17.65 -13.72 -13.66
C ARG A 392 -17.05 -14.42 -12.44
N GLY A 393 -17.19 -13.81 -11.27
CA GLY A 393 -16.65 -14.33 -10.02
C GLY A 393 -15.17 -14.04 -9.79
N LEU A 394 -14.43 -13.40 -10.73
CA LEU A 394 -13.04 -12.98 -10.52
C LEU A 394 -12.98 -11.50 -10.14
N TRP A 395 -12.33 -11.22 -9.00
CA TRP A 395 -12.24 -9.90 -8.39
C TRP A 395 -10.80 -9.51 -8.11
N PHE A 396 -10.51 -8.23 -8.13
CA PHE A 396 -9.18 -7.68 -7.94
C PHE A 396 -9.11 -6.73 -6.75
N ASN A 397 -8.05 -6.85 -5.94
CA ASN A 397 -7.69 -5.91 -4.89
C ASN A 397 -6.18 -5.92 -4.67
N PHE A 398 -5.42 -5.31 -5.57
CA PHE A 398 -3.95 -5.29 -5.53
C PHE A 398 -3.38 -4.03 -6.18
N GLY A 399 -2.06 -3.84 -6.04
CA GLY A 399 -1.38 -2.72 -6.69
C GLY A 399 -1.39 -1.43 -5.89
N HIS A 400 -1.56 -1.49 -4.58
CA HIS A 400 -1.65 -0.34 -3.66
C HIS A 400 -0.34 0.43 -3.47
N GLY A 401 0.74 0.05 -4.16
CA GLY A 401 2.03 0.72 -4.09
C GLY A 401 2.60 0.80 -2.68
N HIS A 402 3.01 1.98 -2.27
CA HIS A 402 3.53 2.25 -0.93
C HIS A 402 2.43 2.50 0.12
N LEU A 403 1.16 2.65 -0.31
CA LEU A 403 0.02 2.94 0.56
C LEU A 403 -0.79 1.69 0.95
N GLY A 404 -0.29 0.49 0.64
CA GLY A 404 -1.02 -0.75 0.87
C GLY A 404 -1.42 -0.97 2.33
N LEU A 405 -0.58 -0.64 3.30
CA LEU A 405 -0.95 -0.71 4.71
C LEU A 405 -2.07 0.30 5.02
N THR A 406 -1.91 1.55 4.62
CA THR A 406 -2.88 2.61 4.89
C THR A 406 -4.26 2.30 4.31
N MET A 407 -4.32 1.88 3.03
CA MET A 407 -5.59 1.67 2.31
C MET A 407 -6.25 0.32 2.59
N SER A 408 -5.55 -0.66 3.18
CA SER A 408 -6.00 -2.06 3.20
C SER A 408 -7.36 -2.26 3.88
N ALA A 409 -7.60 -1.61 5.00
CA ALA A 409 -8.87 -1.71 5.71
C ALA A 409 -10.04 -1.15 4.88
N THR A 410 -9.85 0.02 4.26
CA THR A 410 -10.86 0.65 3.39
C THR A 410 -11.08 -0.16 2.11
N SER A 411 -10.00 -0.54 1.42
CA SER A 411 -10.11 -1.31 0.16
C SER A 411 -10.73 -2.69 0.38
N GLY A 412 -10.43 -3.33 1.51
CA GLY A 412 -11.05 -4.60 1.90
C GLY A 412 -12.56 -4.47 2.15
N ASP A 413 -12.98 -3.44 2.90
CA ASP A 413 -14.40 -3.18 3.15
C ASP A 413 -15.18 -2.85 1.87
N VAL A 414 -14.62 -1.94 1.04
CA VAL A 414 -15.24 -1.52 -0.22
C VAL A 414 -15.41 -2.70 -1.19
N LEU A 415 -14.38 -3.53 -1.33
CA LEU A 415 -14.48 -4.69 -2.21
C LEU A 415 -15.42 -5.75 -1.66
N ALA A 416 -15.40 -6.01 -0.35
CA ALA A 416 -16.35 -6.95 0.27
C ALA A 416 -17.79 -6.50 0.08
N ARG A 417 -18.08 -5.20 0.23
CA ARG A 417 -19.41 -4.63 -0.10
C ARG A 417 -19.79 -4.88 -1.55
N ALA A 418 -18.88 -4.61 -2.49
CA ALA A 418 -19.14 -4.80 -3.92
C ALA A 418 -19.44 -6.27 -4.25
N ILE A 419 -18.69 -7.21 -3.67
CA ILE A 419 -18.91 -8.66 -3.84
C ILE A 419 -20.27 -9.06 -3.25
N CYS A 420 -20.63 -8.57 -2.06
CA CYS A 420 -21.91 -8.89 -1.41
C CYS A 420 -23.10 -8.06 -1.93
N GLY A 421 -22.93 -7.23 -2.96
CA GLY A 421 -24.01 -6.41 -3.52
C GLY A 421 -24.49 -5.28 -2.59
N GLU A 422 -23.69 -4.90 -1.59
CA GLU A 422 -23.96 -3.78 -0.71
C GLU A 422 -23.54 -2.44 -1.34
N PRO A 423 -24.26 -1.35 -1.06
CA PRO A 423 -23.86 -0.03 -1.56
C PRO A 423 -22.53 0.43 -0.96
N SER A 424 -21.72 1.11 -1.77
CA SER A 424 -20.49 1.81 -1.36
C SER A 424 -20.57 3.26 -1.82
N ASN A 425 -19.96 4.16 -1.03
CA ASN A 425 -19.80 5.57 -1.39
C ASN A 425 -18.48 5.82 -2.18
N ILE A 426 -17.71 4.76 -2.49
CA ILE A 426 -16.48 4.83 -3.27
C ILE A 426 -16.75 4.25 -4.65
N ASP A 427 -16.53 5.06 -5.69
CA ASP A 427 -16.64 4.63 -7.09
C ASP A 427 -15.42 3.75 -7.47
N LEU A 428 -15.71 2.52 -7.92
CA LEU A 428 -14.68 1.58 -8.38
C LEU A 428 -14.29 1.78 -9.86
N ALA A 429 -15.02 2.56 -10.63
CA ALA A 429 -14.74 2.74 -12.06
C ALA A 429 -13.33 3.29 -12.33
N PRO A 430 -12.82 4.31 -11.62
CA PRO A 430 -11.44 4.77 -11.78
C PRO A 430 -10.38 3.76 -11.36
N LEU A 431 -10.77 2.75 -10.56
CA LEU A 431 -9.90 1.70 -10.03
C LEU A 431 -9.95 0.42 -10.86
N SER A 432 -10.82 0.37 -11.87
CA SER A 432 -10.95 -0.79 -12.76
C SER A 432 -9.66 -1.08 -13.54
N PHE A 433 -9.39 -2.37 -13.75
CA PHE A 433 -8.29 -2.81 -14.62
C PHE A 433 -8.43 -2.28 -16.07
N ALA A 434 -9.65 -2.01 -16.53
CA ALA A 434 -9.95 -1.54 -17.88
C ALA A 434 -9.32 -0.16 -18.21
N ARG A 435 -8.90 0.61 -17.19
CA ARG A 435 -8.20 1.90 -17.39
C ARG A 435 -6.84 1.76 -18.11
N PHE A 436 -6.30 0.56 -18.18
CA PHE A 436 -5.03 0.30 -18.89
C PHE A 436 -5.19 -0.07 -20.36
N GLY A 437 -6.40 -0.09 -20.90
CA GLY A 437 -6.72 -0.41 -22.28
C GLY A 437 -7.64 -1.62 -22.42
N ARG A 438 -8.16 -1.87 -23.63
CA ARG A 438 -8.94 -3.07 -23.91
C ARG A 438 -8.00 -4.28 -23.89
N HIS A 439 -8.36 -5.27 -23.13
CA HIS A 439 -7.74 -6.59 -23.08
C HIS A 439 -8.66 -7.62 -23.72
#